data_f0c2f219527e840b9e51437faeff2f9b
#
_entry.id   f0c2f219527e840b9e51437faeff2f9b
#
_cell.length_a   1.000
_cell.length_b   1.000
_cell.length_c   1.000
_cell.angle_alpha   90.00
_cell.angle_beta   90.00
_cell.angle_gamma   90.00
#
_symmetry.space_group_name_H-M   'P 1'
#
loop_
_entity.id
_entity.type
_entity.pdbx_description
1 polymer ?
#
loop_
_entity_poly.entity_id
_entity_poly.type
_entity_poly.pdbx_seq_one_letter_code
_entity_poly.pdbx_strand_id
1 'polypeptide(L)'
;QTISPVTGFPTGGNSVVVGKYFHGGSHIGYNRMNFRWGNVGTFQISPGSHSWQVVTKYYKDNKLVPITMNFGLPPSSSLLAGSGFDYVILPQGCDEIGMAGAVQGFPVRLVKARTVDALAVADAEVVLEGYINPRDRRFETAESEKAGVQGRYHFHPEWAGYMGKAYKAPTFHVTAVTTRKRESKPIIFPLGVHTLDDHNIDTTVREAAMFELCERMQPGIIMDVNIPYCMTDWGGAIIQVKKRNKIEEGWQRNFMAAILATSQGSRLVIAVSEDTDPYDMDDVMWCLTTRVNPKTDIINPLPGGRGQTFMPAERMTAGEREWTASNTMFEGGMGIDATVPFGYESDFMRPVYPVGKIDLKKWFSEKDIQNAKARMQGWVHSLARTGR
;
A
#
# COMPACT_ATOMS: atom_id res chain seq x y z
N GLN A 1 10.94 -10.34 11.27
CA GLN A 1 10.02 -10.42 12.42
C GLN A 1 10.10 -9.12 13.19
N THR A 2 9.08 -8.31 13.08
CA THR A 2 8.89 -7.20 14.01
C THR A 2 8.47 -7.77 15.36
N ILE A 3 9.17 -7.40 16.40
CA ILE A 3 8.77 -7.73 17.77
C ILE A 3 7.78 -6.65 18.19
N SER A 4 6.56 -7.03 18.54
CA SER A 4 5.59 -6.08 19.08
C SER A 4 6.17 -5.42 20.34
N PRO A 5 6.29 -4.10 20.39
CA PRO A 5 6.80 -3.41 21.59
C PRO A 5 5.87 -3.57 22.80
N VAL A 6 4.64 -4.02 22.58
CA VAL A 6 3.64 -4.21 23.64
C VAL A 6 3.61 -5.65 24.14
N THR A 7 3.74 -6.63 23.27
CA THR A 7 3.58 -8.04 23.65
C THR A 7 4.91 -8.79 23.73
N GLY A 8 6.00 -8.24 23.17
CA GLY A 8 7.31 -8.91 23.10
C GLY A 8 7.33 -10.16 22.20
N PHE A 9 6.23 -10.47 21.52
CA PHE A 9 6.14 -11.63 20.64
C PHE A 9 6.44 -11.25 19.18
N PRO A 10 7.02 -12.20 18.41
CA PRO A 10 7.19 -12.01 16.99
C PRO A 10 5.82 -11.81 16.30
N THR A 11 5.64 -10.70 15.63
CA THR A 11 4.51 -10.45 14.75
C THR A 11 5.02 -10.55 13.31
N GLY A 12 4.42 -11.43 12.52
CA GLY A 12 4.73 -11.54 11.10
C GLY A 12 3.54 -11.05 10.29
N GLY A 13 3.69 -9.92 9.60
CA GLY A 13 2.69 -9.41 8.67
C GLY A 13 2.88 -9.91 7.23
N ASN A 14 3.90 -10.72 6.94
CA ASN A 14 4.46 -10.82 5.60
C ASN A 14 4.54 -12.25 5.10
N SER A 15 3.42 -12.90 5.07
CA SER A 15 3.31 -14.19 4.41
C SER A 15 2.49 -14.05 3.14
N VAL A 16 3.10 -14.42 2.04
CA VAL A 16 2.39 -14.63 0.80
C VAL A 16 1.64 -15.94 0.89
N VAL A 17 0.33 -15.85 0.80
CA VAL A 17 -0.55 -17.00 0.86
C VAL A 17 -0.89 -17.43 -0.55
N VAL A 18 -0.58 -18.67 -0.89
CA VAL A 18 -1.01 -19.26 -2.15
C VAL A 18 -2.16 -20.21 -1.89
N GLY A 19 -3.33 -19.87 -2.38
CA GLY A 19 -4.54 -20.67 -2.31
C GLY A 19 -5.14 -20.89 -3.70
N LYS A 20 -6.02 -21.88 -3.82
CA LYS A 20 -6.76 -22.11 -5.08
C LYS A 20 -7.90 -21.10 -5.22
N TYR A 21 -7.89 -20.37 -6.32
CA TYR A 21 -8.93 -19.40 -6.64
C TYR A 21 -10.17 -20.04 -7.29
N PHE A 22 -11.29 -19.30 -7.36
CA PHE A 22 -12.58 -19.78 -7.87
C PHE A 22 -12.59 -20.31 -9.29
N HIS A 23 -11.66 -19.89 -10.12
CA HIS A 23 -11.57 -20.22 -11.54
C HIS A 23 -10.38 -21.12 -11.87
N GLY A 24 -9.83 -21.81 -10.90
CA GLY A 24 -8.69 -22.73 -11.10
C GLY A 24 -7.31 -22.08 -11.04
N GLY A 25 -7.23 -20.78 -10.87
CA GLY A 25 -5.99 -20.04 -10.63
C GLY A 25 -5.53 -20.13 -9.18
N SER A 26 -4.30 -19.70 -8.94
CA SER A 26 -3.75 -19.52 -7.60
C SER A 26 -3.76 -18.03 -7.24
N HIS A 27 -3.99 -17.75 -5.97
CA HIS A 27 -4.03 -16.39 -5.46
C HIS A 27 -2.87 -16.15 -4.49
N ILE A 28 -2.30 -14.96 -4.53
CA ILE A 28 -1.30 -14.47 -3.59
C ILE A 28 -1.88 -13.29 -2.81
N GLY A 29 -1.48 -13.15 -1.56
CA GLY A 29 -1.85 -11.99 -0.76
C GLY A 29 -1.07 -11.91 0.54
N TYR A 30 -0.98 -10.72 1.10
CA TYR A 30 -0.42 -10.48 2.42
C TYR A 30 -1.45 -10.72 3.51
N ASN A 31 -0.99 -11.36 4.59
CA ASN A 31 -1.83 -11.55 5.77
C ASN A 31 -0.97 -11.56 7.03
N ARG A 32 -1.48 -10.94 8.10
CA ARG A 32 -0.83 -11.00 9.40
C ARG A 32 -1.21 -12.27 10.14
N MET A 33 -0.26 -12.79 10.91
CA MET A 33 -0.46 -13.97 11.74
C MET A 33 0.25 -13.82 13.09
N ASN A 34 -0.20 -14.60 14.07
CA ASN A 34 0.45 -14.70 15.35
C ASN A 34 0.38 -16.13 15.88
N PHE A 35 1.53 -16.77 16.08
CA PHE A 35 1.62 -18.13 16.65
C PHE A 35 1.70 -18.08 18.16
N ARG A 36 0.60 -18.40 18.82
CA ARG A 36 0.50 -18.45 20.28
C ARG A 36 0.38 -19.85 20.87
N TRP A 37 0.07 -20.83 20.05
CA TRP A 37 -0.23 -22.20 20.51
C TRP A 37 0.59 -23.24 19.72
N GLY A 38 1.92 -23.15 19.84
CA GLY A 38 2.85 -24.06 19.15
C GLY A 38 2.73 -23.94 17.63
N ASN A 39 2.16 -24.96 16.98
CA ASN A 39 1.94 -24.97 15.53
C ASN A 39 0.60 -24.36 15.11
N VAL A 40 -0.13 -23.72 16.02
CA VAL A 40 -1.40 -23.04 15.73
C VAL A 40 -1.25 -21.56 15.96
N GLY A 41 -1.62 -20.77 14.98
CA GLY A 41 -1.63 -19.31 15.04
C GLY A 41 -2.99 -18.74 14.64
N THR A 42 -3.17 -17.45 14.83
CA THR A 42 -4.26 -16.69 14.22
C THR A 42 -3.84 -16.22 12.84
N PHE A 43 -4.79 -16.14 11.94
CA PHE A 43 -4.62 -15.68 10.58
C PHE A 43 -5.67 -14.62 10.26
N GLN A 44 -5.27 -13.36 10.23
CA GLN A 44 -6.22 -12.30 9.92
C GLN A 44 -6.52 -12.25 8.43
N ILE A 45 -7.79 -12.11 8.10
CA ILE A 45 -8.28 -11.99 6.74
C ILE A 45 -9.16 -10.75 6.66
N SER A 46 -8.73 -9.82 5.83
CA SER A 46 -9.50 -8.60 5.60
C SER A 46 -10.69 -8.87 4.69
N PRO A 47 -11.92 -8.56 5.11
CA PRO A 47 -13.09 -8.69 4.24
C PRO A 47 -12.92 -7.93 2.92
N GLY A 48 -13.34 -8.57 1.83
CA GLY A 48 -13.20 -8.02 0.48
C GLY A 48 -11.86 -8.30 -0.20
N SER A 49 -10.86 -8.85 0.52
CA SER A 49 -9.61 -9.33 -0.10
C SER A 49 -9.86 -10.66 -0.85
N HIS A 50 -8.93 -11.02 -1.74
CA HIS A 50 -8.98 -12.32 -2.42
C HIS A 50 -8.91 -13.48 -1.41
N SER A 51 -8.05 -13.38 -0.39
CA SER A 51 -7.99 -14.38 0.70
C SER A 51 -9.34 -14.54 1.39
N TRP A 52 -10.06 -13.45 1.61
CA TRP A 52 -11.41 -13.49 2.19
C TRP A 52 -12.41 -14.22 1.29
N GLN A 53 -12.36 -13.99 -0.03
CA GLN A 53 -13.23 -14.67 -0.99
C GLN A 53 -13.00 -16.18 -0.97
N VAL A 54 -11.73 -16.60 -0.99
CA VAL A 54 -11.35 -18.02 -0.90
C VAL A 54 -11.86 -18.64 0.41
N VAL A 55 -11.53 -18.02 1.54
CA VAL A 55 -11.92 -18.54 2.86
C VAL A 55 -13.43 -18.61 3.03
N THR A 56 -14.16 -17.61 2.54
CA THR A 56 -15.64 -17.59 2.61
C THR A 56 -16.27 -18.76 1.86
N LYS A 57 -15.71 -19.15 0.72
CA LYS A 57 -16.18 -20.31 -0.03
C LYS A 57 -16.04 -21.60 0.78
N TYR A 58 -14.84 -21.85 1.33
CA TYR A 58 -14.60 -23.02 2.16
C TYR A 58 -15.44 -22.99 3.45
N TYR A 59 -15.64 -21.81 4.03
CA TYR A 59 -16.52 -21.63 5.19
C TYR A 59 -17.96 -22.08 4.91
N LYS A 60 -18.51 -21.71 3.74
CA LYS A 60 -19.86 -22.14 3.32
C LYS A 60 -19.95 -23.65 3.17
N ASP A 61 -18.91 -24.26 2.63
CA ASP A 61 -18.83 -25.71 2.43
C ASP A 61 -18.48 -26.50 3.70
N ASN A 62 -18.27 -25.82 4.84
CA ASN A 62 -17.82 -26.41 6.10
C ASN A 62 -16.47 -27.14 5.98
N LYS A 63 -15.54 -26.60 5.18
CA LYS A 63 -14.23 -27.19 4.90
C LYS A 63 -13.09 -26.35 5.48
N LEU A 64 -11.97 -27.01 5.77
CA LEU A 64 -10.71 -26.35 6.06
C LEU A 64 -10.09 -25.80 4.78
N VAL A 65 -9.42 -24.67 4.87
CA VAL A 65 -8.79 -24.00 3.72
C VAL A 65 -7.34 -24.42 3.62
N PRO A 66 -6.95 -25.26 2.65
CA PRO A 66 -5.53 -25.60 2.45
C PRO A 66 -4.79 -24.40 1.90
N ILE A 67 -3.70 -24.03 2.54
CA ILE A 67 -2.85 -22.91 2.13
C ILE A 67 -1.38 -23.18 2.39
N THR A 68 -0.52 -22.40 1.74
CA THR A 68 0.88 -22.26 2.10
C THR A 68 1.18 -20.82 2.45
N MET A 69 2.02 -20.61 3.45
CA MET A 69 2.60 -19.31 3.77
C MET A 69 4.06 -19.31 3.37
N ASN A 70 4.44 -18.40 2.50
CA ASN A 70 5.74 -18.37 1.86
C ASN A 70 6.51 -17.14 2.33
N PHE A 71 7.74 -17.35 2.75
CA PHE A 71 8.64 -16.31 3.27
C PHE A 71 9.91 -16.23 2.45
N GLY A 72 10.48 -15.04 2.31
CA GLY A 72 11.70 -14.83 1.51
C GLY A 72 11.44 -15.12 0.04
N LEU A 73 10.49 -14.43 -0.53
CA LEU A 73 10.08 -14.56 -1.92
C LEU A 73 10.95 -13.74 -2.87
N PRO A 74 10.93 -14.06 -4.17
CA PRO A 74 11.37 -13.13 -5.19
C PRO A 74 10.65 -11.78 -5.05
N PRO A 75 11.36 -10.65 -5.26
CA PRO A 75 10.78 -9.30 -5.05
C PRO A 75 9.47 -9.06 -5.81
N SER A 76 9.36 -9.53 -7.05
CA SER A 76 8.14 -9.41 -7.85
C SER A 76 6.92 -10.08 -7.21
N SER A 77 7.12 -11.25 -6.60
CA SER A 77 6.04 -11.95 -5.89
C SER A 77 5.61 -11.21 -4.62
N SER A 78 6.55 -10.57 -3.92
CA SER A 78 6.25 -9.75 -2.76
C SER A 78 5.49 -8.48 -3.15
N LEU A 79 5.94 -7.80 -4.22
CA LEU A 79 5.30 -6.62 -4.80
C LEU A 79 3.82 -6.88 -5.10
N LEU A 80 3.54 -7.94 -5.86
CA LEU A 80 2.16 -8.23 -6.29
C LEU A 80 1.28 -8.77 -5.15
N ALA A 81 1.88 -9.42 -4.17
CA ALA A 81 1.14 -9.89 -3.00
C ALA A 81 0.72 -8.73 -2.06
N GLY A 82 1.55 -7.69 -1.95
CA GLY A 82 1.28 -6.51 -1.13
C GLY A 82 0.28 -5.55 -1.77
N SER A 83 0.25 -5.48 -3.10
CA SER A 83 -0.62 -4.54 -3.81
C SER A 83 -2.09 -4.88 -3.65
N GLY A 84 -2.84 -4.02 -3.00
CA GLY A 84 -4.29 -4.18 -2.85
C GLY A 84 -5.11 -3.50 -3.94
N PHE A 85 -4.48 -3.03 -5.02
CA PHE A 85 -5.12 -2.21 -6.04
C PHE A 85 -5.06 -2.81 -7.45
N ASP A 86 -4.21 -3.78 -7.68
CA ASP A 86 -3.93 -4.42 -8.95
C ASP A 86 -5.16 -5.04 -9.63
N TYR A 87 -6.11 -5.56 -8.85
CA TYR A 87 -7.34 -6.15 -9.40
C TYR A 87 -8.22 -5.17 -10.19
N VAL A 88 -8.06 -3.86 -10.00
CA VAL A 88 -8.81 -2.83 -10.74
C VAL A 88 -8.31 -2.72 -12.18
N ILE A 89 -7.04 -3.02 -12.39
CA ILE A 89 -6.38 -2.89 -13.70
C ILE A 89 -6.05 -4.23 -14.34
N LEU A 90 -6.07 -5.32 -13.56
CA LEU A 90 -5.79 -6.65 -14.09
C LEU A 90 -6.77 -7.01 -15.21
N PRO A 91 -6.27 -7.43 -16.38
CA PRO A 91 -7.13 -8.00 -17.41
C PRO A 91 -7.86 -9.22 -16.87
N GLN A 92 -9.08 -9.44 -17.35
CA GLN A 92 -9.84 -10.64 -16.99
C GLN A 92 -9.04 -11.91 -17.34
N GLY A 93 -8.89 -12.81 -16.38
CA GLY A 93 -8.12 -14.03 -16.52
C GLY A 93 -6.64 -13.93 -16.14
N CYS A 94 -6.15 -12.75 -15.79
CA CYS A 94 -4.84 -12.56 -15.18
C CYS A 94 -4.94 -12.68 -13.66
N ASP A 95 -3.86 -13.11 -13.04
CA ASP A 95 -3.69 -13.15 -11.60
C ASP A 95 -2.37 -12.51 -11.16
N GLU A 96 -2.21 -12.27 -9.88
CA GLU A 96 -1.02 -11.64 -9.31
C GLU A 96 0.26 -12.48 -9.57
N ILE A 97 0.13 -13.79 -9.64
CA ILE A 97 1.25 -14.70 -9.94
C ILE A 97 1.70 -14.49 -11.39
N GLY A 98 0.75 -14.36 -12.31
CA GLY A 98 1.02 -14.06 -13.72
C GLY A 98 1.70 -12.70 -13.87
N MET A 99 1.20 -11.67 -13.17
CA MET A 99 1.82 -10.35 -13.16
C MET A 99 3.23 -10.37 -12.56
N ALA A 100 3.42 -11.07 -11.43
CA ALA A 100 4.74 -11.21 -10.82
C ALA A 100 5.74 -11.86 -11.80
N GLY A 101 5.27 -12.84 -12.57
CA GLY A 101 6.05 -13.44 -13.65
C GLY A 101 6.41 -12.44 -14.76
N ALA A 102 5.46 -11.59 -15.16
CA ALA A 102 5.70 -10.56 -16.17
C ALA A 102 6.71 -9.51 -15.69
N VAL A 103 6.58 -9.04 -14.43
CA VAL A 103 7.51 -8.07 -13.82
C VAL A 103 8.95 -8.61 -13.75
N GLN A 104 9.13 -9.88 -13.39
CA GLN A 104 10.47 -10.47 -13.31
C GLN A 104 11.01 -11.01 -14.64
N GLY A 105 10.19 -11.04 -15.69
CA GLY A 105 10.57 -11.51 -17.04
C GLY A 105 10.54 -13.03 -17.25
N PHE A 106 10.11 -13.81 -16.26
CA PHE A 106 9.95 -15.27 -16.36
C PHE A 106 8.87 -15.76 -15.38
N PRO A 107 8.19 -16.89 -15.64
CA PRO A 107 7.11 -17.37 -14.80
C PRO A 107 7.53 -17.63 -13.35
N VAL A 108 6.67 -17.26 -12.41
CA VAL A 108 6.81 -17.67 -11.01
C VAL A 108 6.62 -19.18 -10.93
N ARG A 109 7.62 -19.89 -10.43
CA ARG A 109 7.58 -21.34 -10.31
C ARG A 109 6.79 -21.74 -9.07
N LEU A 110 5.82 -22.62 -9.25
CA LEU A 110 5.01 -23.16 -8.18
C LEU A 110 5.28 -24.68 -8.04
N VAL A 111 5.27 -25.17 -6.80
CA VAL A 111 5.40 -26.58 -6.46
C VAL A 111 4.24 -27.02 -5.57
N LYS A 112 3.86 -28.29 -5.63
CA LYS A 112 2.84 -28.84 -4.73
C LYS A 112 3.37 -28.84 -3.30
N ALA A 113 2.54 -28.40 -2.36
CA ALA A 113 2.77 -28.60 -0.95
C ALA A 113 2.78 -30.10 -0.62
N ARG A 114 3.49 -30.49 0.43
CA ARG A 114 3.65 -31.91 0.80
C ARG A 114 2.51 -32.45 1.62
N THR A 115 1.89 -31.59 2.42
CA THR A 115 0.94 -32.01 3.45
C THR A 115 -0.48 -31.48 3.22
N VAL A 116 -0.65 -30.54 2.32
CA VAL A 116 -1.96 -29.94 2.00
C VAL A 116 -2.16 -29.79 0.50
N ASP A 117 -3.40 -29.75 0.05
CA ASP A 117 -3.73 -29.56 -1.38
C ASP A 117 -3.64 -28.07 -1.75
N ALA A 118 -2.42 -27.56 -1.74
CA ALA A 118 -2.07 -26.18 -2.11
C ALA A 118 -0.76 -26.15 -2.90
N LEU A 119 -0.46 -24.99 -3.47
CA LEU A 119 0.80 -24.72 -4.14
C LEU A 119 1.67 -23.82 -3.27
N ALA A 120 2.97 -23.96 -3.38
CA ALA A 120 3.95 -23.08 -2.77
C ALA A 120 4.82 -22.44 -3.85
N VAL A 121 5.35 -21.26 -3.58
CA VAL A 121 6.36 -20.63 -4.44
C VAL A 121 7.67 -21.41 -4.31
N ALA A 122 8.16 -21.97 -5.41
CA ALA A 122 9.34 -22.83 -5.43
C ALA A 122 10.61 -22.11 -4.95
N ASP A 123 10.66 -20.81 -5.15
CA ASP A 123 11.81 -19.96 -4.81
C ASP A 123 11.70 -19.32 -3.42
N ALA A 124 10.64 -19.64 -2.67
CA ALA A 124 10.52 -19.19 -1.28
C ALA A 124 11.62 -19.79 -0.38
N GLU A 125 12.10 -19.03 0.58
CA GLU A 125 13.12 -19.46 1.52
C GLU A 125 12.57 -20.44 2.55
N VAL A 126 11.40 -20.15 3.10
CA VAL A 126 10.67 -20.97 4.05
C VAL A 126 9.21 -20.99 3.67
N VAL A 127 8.60 -22.16 3.76
CA VAL A 127 7.16 -22.34 3.54
C VAL A 127 6.56 -23.04 4.74
N LEU A 128 5.50 -22.45 5.30
CA LEU A 128 4.62 -23.13 6.24
C LEU A 128 3.43 -23.70 5.47
N GLU A 129 3.29 -24.99 5.50
CA GLU A 129 2.14 -25.69 4.92
C GLU A 129 1.09 -25.91 6.00
N GLY A 130 -0.17 -25.78 5.64
CA GLY A 130 -1.22 -26.00 6.62
C GLY A 130 -2.62 -25.63 6.11
N TYR A 131 -3.51 -25.46 7.04
CA TYR A 131 -4.88 -25.09 6.72
C TYR A 131 -5.44 -24.06 7.69
N ILE A 132 -6.29 -23.18 7.17
CA ILE A 132 -7.09 -22.26 7.98
C ILE A 132 -8.37 -22.98 8.41
N ASN A 133 -8.70 -22.87 9.70
CA ASN A 133 -10.00 -23.23 10.19
C ASN A 133 -10.84 -21.94 10.39
N PRO A 134 -11.74 -21.60 9.45
CA PRO A 134 -12.49 -20.36 9.54
C PRO A 134 -13.53 -20.35 10.67
N ARG A 135 -13.85 -21.52 11.25
CA ARG A 135 -14.80 -21.66 12.36
C ARG A 135 -14.14 -21.61 13.73
N ASP A 136 -12.85 -21.96 13.84
CA ASP A 136 -12.07 -21.78 15.06
C ASP A 136 -11.43 -20.38 15.02
N ARG A 137 -12.00 -19.45 15.77
CA ARG A 137 -11.53 -18.08 15.86
C ARG A 137 -11.02 -17.80 17.27
N ARG A 138 -9.76 -17.35 17.35
CA ARG A 138 -9.08 -17.07 18.62
C ARG A 138 -8.60 -15.64 18.67
N PHE A 139 -8.41 -15.13 19.87
CA PHE A 139 -7.85 -13.81 20.07
C PHE A 139 -6.37 -13.75 19.69
N GLU A 140 -5.96 -12.70 19.02
CA GLU A 140 -4.58 -12.48 18.60
C GLU A 140 -3.64 -12.24 19.77
N THR A 141 -4.11 -11.70 20.91
CA THR A 141 -3.29 -11.46 22.10
C THR A 141 -3.90 -12.07 23.37
N ALA A 142 -3.04 -12.33 24.35
CA ALA A 142 -3.45 -12.86 25.64
C ALA A 142 -4.30 -11.87 26.44
N GLU A 143 -3.99 -10.59 26.33
CA GLU A 143 -4.71 -9.51 26.99
C GLU A 143 -6.15 -9.41 26.48
N SER A 144 -6.34 -9.45 25.15
CA SER A 144 -7.66 -9.45 24.55
C SER A 144 -8.46 -10.71 24.90
N GLU A 145 -7.79 -11.87 24.97
CA GLU A 145 -8.40 -13.13 25.37
C GLU A 145 -8.87 -13.10 26.82
N LYS A 146 -8.00 -12.65 27.74
CA LYS A 146 -8.33 -12.52 29.18
C LYS A 146 -9.46 -11.54 29.41
N ALA A 147 -9.50 -10.45 28.66
CA ALA A 147 -10.55 -9.46 28.76
C ALA A 147 -11.84 -9.82 28.01
N GLY A 148 -11.79 -10.79 27.07
CA GLY A 148 -12.91 -11.16 26.22
C GLY A 148 -13.32 -10.09 25.21
N VAL A 149 -12.46 -9.11 24.93
CA VAL A 149 -12.79 -7.90 24.15
C VAL A 149 -11.90 -7.77 22.93
N GLN A 150 -12.49 -7.50 21.76
CA GLN A 150 -11.81 -7.18 20.52
C GLN A 150 -11.63 -5.67 20.34
N GLY A 151 -10.62 -5.27 19.56
CA GLY A 151 -10.43 -3.88 19.13
C GLY A 151 -9.96 -2.91 20.20
N ARG A 152 -9.68 -3.39 21.42
CA ARG A 152 -9.27 -2.55 22.56
C ARG A 152 -7.76 -2.55 22.78
N TYR A 153 -7.15 -3.72 22.85
CA TYR A 153 -5.73 -3.88 23.18
C TYR A 153 -4.87 -3.77 21.93
N HIS A 154 -3.68 -3.23 22.06
CA HIS A 154 -2.72 -3.12 20.98
C HIS A 154 -2.15 -4.50 20.61
N PHE A 155 -1.82 -4.67 19.33
CA PHE A 155 -1.26 -5.92 18.84
C PHE A 155 0.08 -5.68 18.11
N HIS A 156 0.05 -5.07 16.95
CA HIS A 156 1.26 -4.79 16.16
C HIS A 156 1.17 -3.40 15.50
N PRO A 157 2.31 -2.83 15.08
CA PRO A 157 2.28 -1.63 14.26
C PRO A 157 1.53 -1.88 12.95
N GLU A 158 0.74 -0.91 12.52
CA GLU A 158 0.03 -0.94 11.24
C GLU A 158 0.68 0.00 10.23
N TRP A 159 0.39 -0.20 8.96
CA TRP A 159 0.84 0.61 7.85
C TRP A 159 0.56 2.13 8.02
N ALA A 160 -0.46 2.47 8.77
CA ALA A 160 -0.80 3.86 9.09
C ALA A 160 0.15 4.54 10.11
N GLY A 161 1.21 3.85 10.56
CA GLY A 161 2.15 4.38 11.57
C GLY A 161 1.63 4.35 13.00
N TYR A 162 0.46 3.78 13.24
CA TYR A 162 -0.13 3.62 14.57
C TYR A 162 -0.14 2.15 15.00
N MET A 163 -0.28 1.92 16.29
CA MET A 163 -0.47 0.57 16.81
C MET A 163 -1.86 0.04 16.46
N GLY A 164 -1.91 -1.04 15.72
CA GLY A 164 -3.12 -1.81 15.44
C GLY A 164 -3.70 -2.46 16.69
N LYS A 165 -4.92 -2.93 16.56
CA LYS A 165 -5.67 -3.56 17.66
C LYS A 165 -5.76 -5.07 17.43
N ALA A 166 -5.87 -5.79 18.55
CA ALA A 166 -6.07 -7.23 18.57
C ALA A 166 -7.55 -7.60 18.37
N TYR A 167 -7.78 -8.57 17.53
CA TYR A 167 -9.12 -9.08 17.20
C TYR A 167 -9.18 -10.61 17.38
N LYS A 168 -10.35 -11.18 17.15
CA LYS A 168 -10.51 -12.61 16.91
C LYS A 168 -10.32 -12.90 15.43
N ALA A 169 -9.39 -13.77 15.11
CA ALA A 169 -9.11 -14.21 13.75
C ALA A 169 -9.24 -15.74 13.61
N PRO A 170 -9.52 -16.27 12.42
CA PRO A 170 -9.46 -17.70 12.16
C PRO A 170 -8.10 -18.28 12.57
N THR A 171 -8.09 -19.55 12.94
CA THR A 171 -6.81 -20.22 13.22
C THR A 171 -6.17 -20.77 11.96
N PHE A 172 -4.84 -20.74 11.95
CA PHE A 172 -3.99 -21.42 10.98
C PHE A 172 -3.23 -22.54 11.67
N HIS A 173 -3.34 -23.75 11.16
CA HIS A 173 -2.70 -24.94 11.69
C HIS A 173 -1.57 -25.36 10.77
N VAL A 174 -0.32 -25.29 11.24
CA VAL A 174 0.85 -25.71 10.48
C VAL A 174 0.98 -27.23 10.54
N THR A 175 1.09 -27.85 9.36
CA THR A 175 1.29 -29.29 9.20
C THR A 175 2.73 -29.63 8.81
N ALA A 176 3.41 -28.71 8.14
CA ALA A 176 4.82 -28.86 7.80
C ALA A 176 5.52 -27.50 7.66
N VAL A 177 6.82 -27.52 7.89
CA VAL A 177 7.73 -26.42 7.57
C VAL A 177 8.72 -26.95 6.55
N THR A 178 8.78 -26.33 5.39
CA THR A 178 9.71 -26.71 4.31
C THR A 178 10.62 -25.53 3.98
N THR A 179 11.84 -25.83 3.55
CA THR A 179 12.86 -24.86 3.18
C THR A 179 13.52 -25.27 1.87
N ARG A 180 14.16 -24.32 1.21
CA ARG A 180 15.00 -24.64 0.05
C ARG A 180 16.15 -25.55 0.48
N LYS A 181 16.45 -26.55 -0.35
CA LYS A 181 17.62 -27.40 -0.16
C LYS A 181 18.86 -26.62 -0.60
N ARG A 182 19.62 -26.12 0.36
CA ARG A 182 20.86 -25.41 0.12
C ARG A 182 21.75 -25.41 1.36
N GLU A 183 23.01 -25.12 1.17
CA GLU A 183 24.00 -25.04 2.27
C GLU A 183 23.92 -23.72 3.03
N SER A 184 23.48 -22.63 2.37
CA SER A 184 23.35 -21.32 2.98
C SER A 184 22.07 -21.19 3.85
N LYS A 185 22.15 -20.36 4.88
CA LYS A 185 20.98 -20.01 5.70
C LYS A 185 19.92 -19.27 4.89
N PRO A 186 18.62 -19.45 5.21
CA PRO A 186 17.56 -18.72 4.54
C PRO A 186 17.68 -17.21 4.79
N ILE A 187 17.41 -16.42 3.76
CA ILE A 187 17.34 -14.96 3.83
C ILE A 187 15.86 -14.59 3.80
N ILE A 188 15.40 -13.97 4.87
CA ILE A 188 14.04 -13.46 4.98
C ILE A 188 14.15 -11.99 5.27
N PHE A 189 13.62 -11.15 4.39
CA PHE A 189 13.47 -9.72 4.64
C PHE A 189 12.20 -9.52 5.45
N PRO A 190 12.31 -9.04 6.70
CA PRO A 190 11.13 -8.60 7.41
C PRO A 190 10.63 -7.34 6.71
N LEU A 191 9.35 -7.30 6.40
CA LEU A 191 8.74 -6.06 6.01
C LEU A 191 8.50 -5.23 7.27
N GLY A 192 9.00 -4.02 7.27
CA GLY A 192 8.73 -3.03 8.29
C GLY A 192 7.30 -2.54 8.22
N VAL A 193 6.90 -1.81 9.21
CA VAL A 193 5.60 -1.17 9.23
C VAL A 193 5.80 0.30 8.93
N HIS A 194 5.07 0.81 7.94
CA HIS A 194 5.04 2.23 7.61
C HIS A 194 6.44 2.87 7.50
N THR A 195 7.37 2.24 6.90
CA THR A 195 8.61 2.86 6.40
C THR A 195 9.37 1.89 5.53
N LEU A 196 10.18 2.42 4.64
CA LEU A 196 11.19 1.72 3.84
C LEU A 196 10.59 0.63 2.93
N ASP A 197 10.74 -0.61 3.31
CA ASP A 197 10.46 -1.77 2.46
C ASP A 197 8.95 -2.02 2.27
N ASP A 198 8.15 -1.90 3.32
CA ASP A 198 6.70 -2.07 3.24
C ASP A 198 6.08 -0.99 2.34
N HIS A 199 6.42 0.26 2.58
CA HIS A 199 5.99 1.37 1.75
C HIS A 199 6.38 1.17 0.28
N ASN A 200 7.65 0.88 -0.01
CA ASN A 200 8.11 0.71 -1.40
C ASN A 200 7.46 -0.48 -2.11
N ILE A 201 7.14 -1.54 -1.37
CA ILE A 201 6.46 -2.71 -1.94
C ILE A 201 5.00 -2.38 -2.26
N ASP A 202 4.28 -1.77 -1.32
CA ASP A 202 2.87 -1.49 -1.50
C ASP A 202 2.62 -0.34 -2.48
N THR A 203 3.42 0.70 -2.46
CA THR A 203 3.17 1.91 -3.28
C THR A 203 3.54 1.73 -4.73
N THR A 204 4.61 1.00 -5.08
CA THR A 204 5.09 0.86 -6.45
C THR A 204 3.99 0.34 -7.41
N VAL A 205 3.28 -0.71 -7.02
CA VAL A 205 2.20 -1.25 -7.86
C VAL A 205 0.95 -0.36 -7.82
N ARG A 206 0.69 0.29 -6.69
CA ARG A 206 -0.44 1.21 -6.55
C ARG A 206 -0.26 2.47 -7.40
N GLU A 207 0.92 3.04 -7.44
CA GLU A 207 1.27 4.17 -8.32
C GLU A 207 1.06 3.79 -9.78
N ALA A 208 1.60 2.64 -10.20
CA ALA A 208 1.40 2.12 -11.54
C ALA A 208 -0.08 1.87 -11.87
N ALA A 209 -0.85 1.34 -10.92
CA ALA A 209 -2.28 1.09 -11.08
C ALA A 209 -3.09 2.39 -11.20
N MET A 210 -2.77 3.40 -10.39
CA MET A 210 -3.42 4.71 -10.47
C MET A 210 -3.07 5.42 -11.79
N PHE A 211 -1.82 5.32 -12.22
CA PHE A 211 -1.38 5.85 -13.51
C PHE A 211 -2.16 5.20 -14.66
N GLU A 212 -2.21 3.87 -14.71
CA GLU A 212 -2.93 3.11 -15.73
C GLU A 212 -4.44 3.42 -15.71
N LEU A 213 -5.04 3.58 -14.54
CA LEU A 213 -6.45 3.96 -14.41
C LEU A 213 -6.70 5.32 -15.09
N CYS A 214 -5.85 6.31 -14.82
CA CYS A 214 -5.95 7.64 -15.43
C CYS A 214 -5.74 7.59 -16.95
N GLU A 215 -4.74 6.84 -17.42
CA GLU A 215 -4.47 6.66 -18.85
C GLU A 215 -5.65 6.00 -19.59
N ARG A 216 -6.32 5.04 -18.97
CA ARG A 216 -7.53 4.41 -19.57
C ARG A 216 -8.72 5.36 -19.63
N MET A 217 -8.82 6.31 -18.69
CA MET A 217 -9.91 7.30 -18.69
C MET A 217 -9.68 8.37 -19.74
N GLN A 218 -8.49 8.96 -19.80
CA GLN A 218 -8.11 9.99 -20.76
C GLN A 218 -6.61 9.95 -21.02
N PRO A 219 -6.17 9.34 -22.12
CA PRO A 219 -4.76 9.14 -22.43
C PRO A 219 -3.96 10.44 -22.58
N GLY A 220 -2.75 10.44 -22.05
CA GLY A 220 -1.73 11.46 -22.26
C GLY A 220 -1.91 12.75 -21.45
N ILE A 221 -2.78 12.75 -20.43
CA ILE A 221 -2.90 13.85 -19.46
C ILE A 221 -2.10 13.56 -18.20
N ILE A 222 -2.17 12.34 -17.68
CA ILE A 222 -1.38 11.94 -16.51
C ILE A 222 0.10 11.88 -16.89
N MET A 223 0.97 12.44 -16.06
CA MET A 223 2.41 12.40 -16.26
C MET A 223 3.11 11.52 -15.26
N ASP A 224 2.68 11.58 -14.02
CA ASP A 224 3.28 10.80 -12.93
C ASP A 224 2.30 10.64 -11.77
N VAL A 225 2.57 9.65 -10.93
CA VAL A 225 1.86 9.38 -9.67
C VAL A 225 2.90 9.06 -8.62
N ASN A 226 2.84 9.74 -7.48
CA ASN A 226 3.69 9.47 -6.33
C ASN A 226 2.86 9.30 -5.06
N ILE A 227 3.19 8.27 -4.28
CA ILE A 227 2.68 8.06 -2.93
C ILE A 227 3.83 8.28 -1.95
N PRO A 228 4.03 9.50 -1.45
CA PRO A 228 5.16 9.81 -0.60
C PRO A 228 5.01 9.22 0.80
N TYR A 229 6.11 8.98 1.48
CA TYR A 229 6.14 8.42 2.86
C TYR A 229 5.23 9.15 3.84
N CYS A 230 5.08 10.46 3.71
CA CYS A 230 4.22 11.26 4.59
C CYS A 230 2.72 11.00 4.40
N MET A 231 2.31 10.39 3.29
CA MET A 231 0.93 9.97 3.03
C MET A 231 0.65 8.52 3.42
N THR A 232 1.65 7.84 3.98
CA THR A 232 1.58 6.40 4.28
C THR A 232 1.36 5.54 3.02
N ASP A 233 1.28 4.24 3.17
CA ASP A 233 1.16 3.33 2.02
C ASP A 233 -0.22 3.42 1.34
N TRP A 234 -1.24 3.83 2.11
CA TRP A 234 -2.65 3.81 1.67
C TRP A 234 -3.36 5.16 1.85
N GLY A 235 -2.71 6.15 2.45
CA GLY A 235 -3.37 7.38 2.87
C GLY A 235 -3.68 8.35 1.75
N GLY A 236 -2.92 8.34 0.66
CA GLY A 236 -3.14 9.28 -0.43
C GLY A 236 -2.17 9.12 -1.59
N ALA A 237 -2.31 10.01 -2.57
CA ALA A 237 -1.43 10.09 -3.72
C ALA A 237 -1.31 11.53 -4.23
N ILE A 238 -0.20 11.83 -4.90
CA ILE A 238 -0.01 13.04 -5.68
C ILE A 238 -0.01 12.62 -7.14
N ILE A 239 -0.85 13.27 -7.95
CA ILE A 239 -0.90 13.06 -9.40
C ILE A 239 -0.38 14.29 -10.12
N GLN A 240 0.56 14.10 -11.03
CA GLN A 240 1.05 15.15 -11.90
C GLN A 240 0.33 15.08 -13.25
N VAL A 241 -0.22 16.19 -13.70
CA VAL A 241 -0.99 16.25 -14.95
C VAL A 241 -0.50 17.36 -15.86
N LYS A 242 -0.66 17.12 -17.16
CA LYS A 242 -0.43 18.11 -18.22
C LYS A 242 -1.67 18.28 -19.06
N LYS A 243 -2.26 19.46 -18.99
CA LYS A 243 -3.40 19.84 -19.84
C LYS A 243 -2.87 20.44 -21.13
N ARG A 244 -3.24 19.88 -22.28
CA ARG A 244 -2.75 20.27 -23.61
C ARG A 244 -3.65 21.32 -24.27
N ASN A 245 -4.90 21.40 -23.81
CA ASN A 245 -5.91 22.29 -24.36
C ASN A 245 -7.04 22.53 -23.33
N LYS A 246 -7.91 23.51 -23.62
CA LYS A 246 -8.99 23.90 -22.72
C LYS A 246 -10.05 22.79 -22.48
N ILE A 247 -10.20 21.86 -23.41
CA ILE A 247 -11.19 20.76 -23.26
C ILE A 247 -10.73 19.76 -22.19
N GLU A 248 -9.45 19.72 -21.92
CA GLU A 248 -8.86 18.84 -20.90
C GLU A 248 -8.94 19.42 -19.48
N GLU A 249 -9.37 20.68 -19.34
CA GLU A 249 -9.60 21.27 -18.02
C GLU A 249 -10.72 20.53 -17.29
N GLY A 250 -10.42 20.10 -16.05
CA GLY A 250 -11.33 19.31 -15.22
C GLY A 250 -11.00 17.81 -15.18
N TRP A 251 -10.23 17.27 -16.12
CA TRP A 251 -9.84 15.86 -16.08
C TRP A 251 -9.04 15.48 -14.84
N GLN A 252 -8.22 16.38 -14.32
CA GLN A 252 -7.51 16.17 -13.04
C GLN A 252 -8.49 15.86 -11.89
N ARG A 253 -9.67 16.48 -11.89
CA ARG A 253 -10.72 16.23 -10.89
C ARG A 253 -11.39 14.87 -11.09
N ASN A 254 -11.61 14.47 -12.33
CA ASN A 254 -12.12 13.14 -12.66
C ASN A 254 -11.13 12.04 -12.24
N PHE A 255 -9.83 12.25 -12.45
CA PHE A 255 -8.80 11.31 -11.99
C PHE A 255 -8.78 11.19 -10.47
N MET A 256 -8.78 12.31 -9.74
CA MET A 256 -8.87 12.27 -8.28
C MET A 256 -10.11 11.53 -7.80
N ALA A 257 -11.27 11.80 -8.39
CA ALA A 257 -12.51 11.12 -8.06
C ALA A 257 -12.45 9.61 -8.32
N ALA A 258 -11.89 9.20 -9.46
CA ALA A 258 -11.72 7.78 -9.81
C ALA A 258 -10.78 7.06 -8.84
N ILE A 259 -9.65 7.67 -8.50
CA ILE A 259 -8.70 7.12 -7.53
C ILE A 259 -9.36 6.97 -6.16
N LEU A 260 -10.06 8.01 -5.68
CA LEU A 260 -10.76 7.97 -4.41
C LEU A 260 -11.89 6.93 -4.38
N ALA A 261 -12.57 6.70 -5.50
CA ALA A 261 -13.65 5.73 -5.60
C ALA A 261 -13.15 4.27 -5.69
N THR A 262 -11.98 4.05 -6.26
CA THR A 262 -11.45 2.71 -6.54
C THR A 262 -10.39 2.27 -5.54
N SER A 263 -9.57 3.20 -5.02
CA SER A 263 -8.51 2.89 -4.08
C SER A 263 -9.05 2.67 -2.68
N GLN A 264 -8.86 1.47 -2.16
CA GLN A 264 -9.20 1.17 -0.77
C GLN A 264 -8.30 1.96 0.17
N GLY A 265 -8.88 2.91 0.89
CA GLY A 265 -8.18 3.65 1.95
C GLY A 265 -7.56 4.96 1.52
N SER A 266 -7.53 5.34 0.25
CA SER A 266 -7.07 6.67 -0.16
C SER A 266 -7.97 7.75 0.42
N ARG A 267 -7.38 8.64 1.19
CA ARG A 267 -8.09 9.74 1.88
C ARG A 267 -7.80 11.10 1.28
N LEU A 268 -6.66 11.24 0.62
CA LEU A 268 -6.20 12.49 0.04
C LEU A 268 -5.57 12.23 -1.31
N VAL A 269 -6.07 12.88 -2.34
CA VAL A 269 -5.42 12.93 -3.65
C VAL A 269 -5.17 14.38 -4.02
N ILE A 270 -3.93 14.71 -4.34
CA ILE A 270 -3.54 16.05 -4.73
C ILE A 270 -3.16 16.03 -6.21
N ALA A 271 -3.77 16.89 -7.01
CA ALA A 271 -3.37 17.07 -8.39
C ALA A 271 -2.47 18.31 -8.53
N VAL A 272 -1.34 18.14 -9.19
CA VAL A 272 -0.39 19.20 -9.49
C VAL A 272 -0.12 19.30 -10.98
N SER A 273 0.33 20.48 -11.45
CA SER A 273 0.69 20.69 -12.85
C SER A 273 2.10 20.15 -13.16
N GLU A 274 2.42 20.09 -14.45
CA GLU A 274 3.71 19.63 -15.00
C GLU A 274 4.94 20.42 -14.49
N ASP A 275 4.73 21.62 -13.97
CA ASP A 275 5.78 22.47 -13.41
C ASP A 275 6.11 22.18 -11.94
N THR A 276 5.44 21.24 -11.32
CA THR A 276 5.60 20.83 -9.92
C THR A 276 6.20 19.43 -9.86
N ASP A 277 7.23 19.24 -9.05
CA ASP A 277 7.82 17.92 -8.83
C ASP A 277 6.96 17.14 -7.80
N PRO A 278 6.27 16.06 -8.19
CA PRO A 278 5.42 15.31 -7.26
C PRO A 278 6.21 14.55 -6.18
N TYR A 279 7.53 14.41 -6.35
CA TYR A 279 8.45 13.79 -5.37
C TYR A 279 9.04 14.79 -4.37
N ASP A 280 8.93 16.10 -4.64
CA ASP A 280 9.33 17.16 -3.72
C ASP A 280 8.12 17.68 -2.93
N MET A 281 8.00 17.23 -1.68
CA MET A 281 6.86 17.62 -0.83
C MET A 281 6.85 19.12 -0.50
N ASP A 282 8.00 19.79 -0.49
CA ASP A 282 8.04 21.24 -0.29
C ASP A 282 7.44 21.96 -1.52
N ASP A 283 7.72 21.46 -2.72
CA ASP A 283 7.12 21.97 -3.96
C ASP A 283 5.60 21.75 -4.00
N VAL A 284 5.15 20.56 -3.60
CA VAL A 284 3.71 20.25 -3.50
C VAL A 284 3.02 21.12 -2.47
N MET A 285 3.60 21.29 -1.29
CA MET A 285 3.04 22.13 -0.23
C MET A 285 3.00 23.61 -0.63
N TRP A 286 4.02 24.06 -1.36
CA TRP A 286 4.02 25.41 -1.93
C TRP A 286 2.84 25.59 -2.91
N CYS A 287 2.57 24.62 -3.79
CA CYS A 287 1.41 24.67 -4.69
C CYS A 287 0.10 24.73 -3.90
N LEU A 288 -0.05 23.93 -2.86
CA LEU A 288 -1.25 23.93 -2.01
C LEU A 288 -1.52 25.31 -1.38
N THR A 289 -0.49 26.04 -1.01
CA THR A 289 -0.62 27.33 -0.34
C THR A 289 -0.76 28.52 -1.29
N THR A 290 -0.35 28.36 -2.56
CA THR A 290 -0.31 29.47 -3.53
C THR A 290 -1.31 29.35 -4.67
N ARG A 291 -1.83 28.16 -4.97
CA ARG A 291 -2.70 27.89 -6.12
C ARG A 291 -4.11 27.49 -5.74
N VAL A 292 -4.30 26.90 -4.58
CA VAL A 292 -5.61 26.33 -4.19
C VAL A 292 -6.55 27.41 -3.68
N ASN A 293 -7.71 27.51 -4.29
CA ASN A 293 -8.86 28.23 -3.73
C ASN A 293 -9.73 27.23 -2.94
N PRO A 294 -9.78 27.34 -1.61
CA PRO A 294 -10.49 26.36 -0.77
C PRO A 294 -11.98 26.21 -1.09
N LYS A 295 -12.58 27.20 -1.73
CA LYS A 295 -14.00 27.17 -2.09
C LYS A 295 -14.29 26.33 -3.33
N THR A 296 -13.36 26.29 -4.29
CA THR A 296 -13.60 25.69 -5.62
C THR A 296 -12.73 24.49 -5.92
N ASP A 297 -11.54 24.40 -5.29
CA ASP A 297 -10.51 23.45 -5.67
C ASP A 297 -10.38 22.29 -4.70
N ILE A 298 -11.18 22.30 -3.62
CA ILE A 298 -11.34 21.15 -2.74
C ILE A 298 -12.55 20.36 -3.19
N ILE A 299 -12.31 19.13 -3.62
CA ILE A 299 -13.38 18.17 -3.93
C ILE A 299 -13.82 17.56 -2.61
N ASN A 300 -15.06 17.79 -2.24
CA ASN A 300 -15.67 17.20 -1.06
C ASN A 300 -15.65 15.66 -1.13
N PRO A 301 -15.58 15.01 0.03
CA PRO A 301 -15.50 13.57 0.09
C PRO A 301 -16.63 12.92 -0.69
N LEU A 302 -16.26 11.96 -1.52
CA LEU A 302 -17.24 11.07 -2.12
C LEU A 302 -17.77 10.17 -0.99
N PRO A 303 -19.09 10.13 -0.77
CA PRO A 303 -19.64 9.24 0.23
C PRO A 303 -19.44 7.78 -0.17
N GLY A 304 -19.15 6.93 0.79
CA GLY A 304 -19.01 5.50 0.58
C GLY A 304 -17.56 5.04 0.53
N GLY A 305 -17.38 3.81 0.13
CA GLY A 305 -16.11 3.12 0.15
C GLY A 305 -15.91 2.28 1.40
N ARG A 306 -14.81 1.55 1.44
CA ARG A 306 -14.43 0.71 2.56
C ARG A 306 -13.50 1.48 3.48
N GLY A 307 -13.99 1.80 4.68
CA GLY A 307 -13.16 2.41 5.71
C GLY A 307 -12.01 1.51 6.16
N GLN A 308 -10.90 2.12 6.51
CA GLN A 308 -9.75 1.44 7.09
C GLN A 308 -9.82 1.54 8.61
N THR A 309 -10.25 0.46 9.25
CA THR A 309 -10.39 0.40 10.73
C THR A 309 -9.09 0.58 11.50
N PHE A 310 -7.96 0.56 10.81
CA PHE A 310 -6.64 0.83 11.39
C PHE A 310 -6.40 2.33 11.64
N MET A 311 -7.13 3.20 10.94
CA MET A 311 -7.02 4.64 11.14
C MET A 311 -7.77 5.08 12.42
N PRO A 312 -7.08 5.68 13.40
CA PRO A 312 -7.75 6.16 14.61
C PRO A 312 -8.89 7.15 14.34
N ALA A 313 -8.71 8.04 13.36
CA ALA A 313 -9.72 9.03 12.97
C ALA A 313 -11.04 8.38 12.51
N GLU A 314 -10.97 7.30 11.73
CA GLU A 314 -12.15 6.58 11.27
C GLU A 314 -12.88 5.84 12.41
N ARG A 315 -12.11 5.33 13.38
CA ARG A 315 -12.71 4.69 14.56
C ARG A 315 -13.44 5.68 15.47
N MET A 316 -12.96 6.91 15.53
CA MET A 316 -13.60 7.96 16.32
C MET A 316 -14.95 8.38 15.74
N THR A 317 -15.04 8.47 14.42
CA THR A 317 -16.30 8.83 13.73
C THR A 317 -17.30 7.67 13.68
N ALA A 318 -16.82 6.43 13.64
CA ALA A 318 -17.67 5.23 13.62
C ALA A 318 -18.25 4.84 14.99
N GLY A 319 -17.86 5.50 16.08
CA GLY A 319 -18.21 5.13 17.45
C GLY A 319 -17.57 3.80 17.89
N GLU A 320 -18.01 3.27 19.04
CA GLU A 320 -17.52 2.01 19.62
C GLU A 320 -18.00 0.74 18.85
N ARG A 321 -18.25 0.84 17.57
CA ARG A 321 -18.75 -0.30 16.81
C ARG A 321 -17.71 -1.41 16.82
N GLU A 322 -18.15 -2.62 17.17
CA GLU A 322 -17.34 -3.81 16.99
C GLU A 322 -16.82 -3.87 15.54
N TRP A 323 -15.56 -4.21 15.43
CA TRP A 323 -14.90 -4.37 14.14
C TRP A 323 -15.52 -5.52 13.36
N THR A 324 -16.64 -5.27 12.78
CA THR A 324 -17.08 -5.97 11.60
C THR A 324 -16.80 -5.01 10.46
N ALA A 325 -15.81 -5.30 9.67
CA ALA A 325 -15.36 -4.45 8.55
C ALA A 325 -16.48 -4.07 7.56
N SER A 326 -17.62 -4.67 7.69
CA SER A 326 -18.84 -4.34 6.94
C SER A 326 -19.58 -3.10 7.44
N ASN A 327 -19.26 -2.58 8.61
CA ASN A 327 -20.03 -1.51 9.27
C ASN A 327 -19.28 -0.20 9.44
N THR A 328 -18.02 -0.13 9.06
CA THR A 328 -17.30 1.13 9.00
C THR A 328 -17.72 1.88 7.75
N MET A 329 -18.52 2.90 7.94
CA MET A 329 -18.77 3.86 6.86
C MET A 329 -17.50 4.66 6.64
N PHE A 330 -16.94 4.55 5.46
CA PHE A 330 -15.91 5.46 4.98
C PHE A 330 -16.62 6.75 4.58
N GLU A 331 -16.26 7.86 5.21
CA GLU A 331 -16.85 9.15 4.90
C GLU A 331 -16.25 9.79 3.64
N GLY A 332 -15.51 9.00 2.85
CA GLY A 332 -14.91 9.39 1.60
C GLY A 332 -13.50 9.95 1.75
N GLY A 333 -12.88 10.22 0.61
CA GLY A 333 -11.60 10.90 0.51
C GLY A 333 -11.76 12.31 -0.01
N MET A 334 -10.75 13.14 0.16
CA MET A 334 -10.69 14.50 -0.30
C MET A 334 -9.72 14.62 -1.49
N GLY A 335 -10.14 15.32 -2.55
CA GLY A 335 -9.27 15.75 -3.64
C GLY A 335 -8.91 17.21 -3.49
N ILE A 336 -7.66 17.58 -3.79
CA ILE A 336 -7.22 18.98 -3.83
C ILE A 336 -6.62 19.25 -5.21
N ASP A 337 -7.24 20.16 -5.95
CA ASP A 337 -6.77 20.62 -7.26
C ASP A 337 -5.78 21.78 -7.08
N ALA A 338 -4.51 21.48 -7.11
CA ALA A 338 -3.42 22.47 -7.06
C ALA A 338 -2.79 22.69 -8.44
N THR A 339 -3.53 22.38 -9.51
CA THR A 339 -3.06 22.60 -10.87
C THR A 339 -3.23 24.07 -11.29
N VAL A 340 -2.40 24.51 -12.22
CA VAL A 340 -2.59 25.79 -12.91
C VAL A 340 -3.77 25.65 -13.89
N PRO A 341 -4.77 26.52 -13.87
CA PRO A 341 -5.85 26.50 -14.86
C PRO A 341 -5.31 26.70 -16.28
N PHE A 342 -5.84 25.96 -17.24
CA PHE A 342 -5.40 26.08 -18.63
C PHE A 342 -5.61 27.49 -19.21
N GLY A 343 -4.57 28.07 -19.77
CA GLY A 343 -4.56 29.41 -20.34
C GLY A 343 -4.17 30.53 -19.35
N TYR A 344 -3.88 30.17 -18.10
CA TYR A 344 -3.41 31.11 -17.07
C TYR A 344 -1.94 30.86 -16.66
N GLU A 345 -1.19 30.09 -17.43
CA GLU A 345 0.18 29.68 -17.10
C GLU A 345 1.10 30.88 -16.89
N SER A 346 0.85 32.00 -17.59
CA SER A 346 1.63 33.24 -17.43
C SER A 346 1.49 33.87 -16.04
N ASP A 347 0.33 33.72 -15.39
CA ASP A 347 0.09 34.29 -14.06
C ASP A 347 0.77 33.46 -12.96
N PHE A 348 1.09 32.22 -13.26
CA PHE A 348 1.75 31.26 -12.35
C PHE A 348 3.23 31.04 -12.68
N MET A 349 3.81 31.87 -13.54
CA MET A 349 5.20 31.72 -13.96
C MET A 349 6.17 31.87 -12.77
N ARG A 350 6.97 30.86 -12.55
CA ARG A 350 8.01 30.88 -11.50
C ARG A 350 9.25 31.60 -11.98
N PRO A 351 9.91 32.38 -11.10
CA PRO A 351 11.17 32.97 -11.44
C PRO A 351 12.26 31.90 -11.63
N VAL A 352 13.03 32.04 -12.69
CA VAL A 352 14.18 31.17 -12.97
C VAL A 352 15.45 31.91 -12.54
N TYR A 353 16.09 31.38 -11.50
CA TYR A 353 17.39 31.91 -11.06
C TYR A 353 18.53 31.17 -11.76
N PRO A 354 19.51 31.85 -12.32
CA PRO A 354 20.61 31.24 -13.08
C PRO A 354 21.64 30.57 -12.16
N VAL A 355 21.19 29.85 -11.12
CA VAL A 355 22.08 29.28 -10.09
C VAL A 355 23.03 28.25 -10.69
N GLY A 356 22.61 27.50 -11.69
CA GLY A 356 23.45 26.52 -12.38
C GLY A 356 24.54 27.13 -13.25
N LYS A 357 24.47 28.46 -13.53
CA LYS A 357 25.50 29.22 -14.30
C LYS A 357 26.52 29.92 -13.39
N ILE A 358 26.29 29.88 -12.07
CA ILE A 358 27.17 30.54 -11.11
C ILE A 358 28.27 29.56 -10.70
N ASP A 359 29.52 29.91 -10.96
CA ASP A 359 30.66 29.17 -10.46
C ASP A 359 30.90 29.54 -8.98
N LEU A 360 30.23 28.79 -8.10
CA LEU A 360 30.34 29.04 -6.65
C LEU A 360 31.77 28.89 -6.12
N LYS A 361 32.63 28.12 -6.78
CA LYS A 361 34.04 27.93 -6.38
C LYS A 361 34.87 29.21 -6.49
N LYS A 362 34.41 30.20 -7.26
CA LYS A 362 35.03 31.52 -7.32
C LYS A 362 34.82 32.37 -6.06
N TRP A 363 33.82 32.02 -5.25
CA TRP A 363 33.39 32.83 -4.12
C TRP A 363 33.50 32.12 -2.77
N PHE A 364 33.39 30.78 -2.78
CA PHE A 364 33.34 29.96 -1.58
C PHE A 364 34.28 28.77 -1.68
N SER A 365 34.80 28.31 -0.55
CA SER A 365 35.54 27.06 -0.50
C SER A 365 34.65 25.86 -0.78
N GLU A 366 35.22 24.77 -1.28
CA GLU A 366 34.47 23.53 -1.55
C GLU A 366 33.83 22.98 -0.28
N LYS A 367 34.45 23.15 0.88
CA LYS A 367 33.92 22.79 2.20
C LYS A 367 32.69 23.61 2.56
N ASP A 368 32.70 24.91 2.28
CA ASP A 368 31.55 25.78 2.56
C ASP A 368 30.39 25.47 1.64
N ILE A 369 30.65 25.18 0.38
CA ILE A 369 29.62 24.75 -0.59
C ILE A 369 28.98 23.43 -0.17
N GLN A 370 29.78 22.45 0.26
CA GLN A 370 29.25 21.15 0.75
C GLN A 370 28.49 21.32 2.05
N ASN A 371 28.97 22.11 2.99
CA ASN A 371 28.27 22.40 4.24
C ASN A 371 26.91 23.10 3.99
N ALA A 372 26.90 24.08 3.06
CA ALA A 372 25.67 24.75 2.68
C ALA A 372 24.67 23.77 2.03
N LYS A 373 25.13 22.95 1.09
CA LYS A 373 24.28 21.92 0.46
C LYS A 373 23.71 20.95 1.48
N ALA A 374 24.49 20.47 2.45
CA ALA A 374 24.02 19.56 3.50
C ALA A 374 22.99 20.22 4.42
N ARG A 375 23.13 21.52 4.71
CA ARG A 375 22.17 22.28 5.54
C ARG A 375 20.89 22.66 4.79
N MET A 376 20.95 22.78 3.47
CA MET A 376 19.87 23.24 2.61
C MET A 376 19.23 22.09 1.82
N GLN A 377 19.58 20.84 2.13
CA GLN A 377 19.01 19.68 1.50
C GLN A 377 17.50 19.67 1.76
N GLY A 378 16.72 19.86 0.69
CA GLY A 378 15.25 19.97 0.72
C GLY A 378 14.69 21.41 0.62
N TRP A 379 15.47 22.45 0.89
CA TRP A 379 14.91 23.82 0.95
C TRP A 379 15.06 24.64 -0.33
N VAL A 380 16.08 24.38 -1.15
CA VAL A 380 16.38 25.20 -2.33
C VAL A 380 15.83 24.62 -3.63
N HIS A 381 15.51 23.33 -3.64
CA HIS A 381 15.02 22.69 -4.86
C HIS A 381 13.58 23.04 -5.21
N SER A 382 12.73 23.28 -4.22
CA SER A 382 11.30 23.51 -4.44
C SER A 382 10.97 24.91 -4.97
N LEU A 383 11.71 25.93 -4.60
CA LEU A 383 11.36 27.33 -4.94
C LEU A 383 12.16 27.91 -6.12
N ALA A 384 13.27 27.33 -6.47
CA ALA A 384 14.12 27.78 -7.56
C ALA A 384 14.39 26.63 -8.53
N ARG A 385 13.61 26.51 -9.59
CA ARG A 385 13.98 25.60 -10.68
C ARG A 385 15.27 26.07 -11.34
N THR A 386 16.32 25.28 -11.18
CA THR A 386 17.47 25.38 -12.06
C THR A 386 17.00 24.92 -13.44
N GLY A 387 16.90 25.81 -14.40
CA GLY A 387 16.46 25.49 -15.74
C GLY A 387 17.22 24.26 -16.27
N ARG A 388 16.53 23.16 -16.41
CA ARG A 388 16.94 21.98 -17.20
C ARG A 388 16.46 22.14 -18.62
#